data_ecf6fe4155c31f41b317e068833954b1
#
_entry.id   ecf6fe4155c31f41b317e068833954b1
#
_cell.length_a   1.000
_cell.length_b   1.000
_cell.length_c   1.000
_cell.angle_alpha   90.00
_cell.angle_beta   90.00
_cell.angle_gamma   90.00
#
_symmetry.space_group_name_H-M   'P 1'
#
loop_
_entity.id
_entity.type
_entity.pdbx_description
1 polymer ?
#
loop_
_entity_poly.entity_id
_entity_poly.type
_entity_poly.pdbx_seq_one_letter_code
_entity_poly.pdbx_strand_id
1 'polypeptide(L)'
;MGLLVSTSAKLNKAGATKMKRLLAITVLVTLTGCASIIDMIPSRWDVNQAKVTTDLRQSTYNFDCKADQRAQLKVIAEQVQWFELYSESKGTKDVAQLGKTLQATVKEFQDRAQPVSLIYCDIKRKLMIQQADIIAKTVQGRF
;
A
#
# COMPACT_ATOMS: atom_id res chain seq x y z
N MET A 1 -13.77 -30.64 62.94
CA MET A 1 -14.33 -31.82 62.24
C MET A 1 -14.50 -31.42 60.80
N GLY A 2 -13.54 -31.71 59.98
CA GLY A 2 -13.56 -31.40 58.54
C GLY A 2 -13.32 -32.65 57.74
N LEU A 3 -14.26 -33.01 56.91
CA LEU A 3 -14.25 -34.17 55.99
C LEU A 3 -13.49 -33.78 54.72
N LEU A 4 -12.27 -34.35 54.53
CA LEU A 4 -11.54 -34.34 53.25
C LEU A 4 -12.12 -35.44 52.36
N VAL A 5 -12.86 -35.02 51.31
CA VAL A 5 -13.27 -35.93 50.24
C VAL A 5 -12.18 -35.96 49.16
N SER A 6 -11.43 -37.08 49.17
CA SER A 6 -10.43 -37.38 48.13
C SER A 6 -11.13 -38.01 46.94
N THR A 7 -11.38 -37.25 45.88
CA THR A 7 -11.83 -37.77 44.59
C THR A 7 -10.66 -38.10 43.70
N SER A 8 -10.25 -39.38 43.72
CA SER A 8 -9.27 -39.94 42.76
C SER A 8 -9.90 -40.04 41.36
N ALA A 9 -9.66 -39.04 40.54
CA ALA A 9 -10.02 -39.08 39.14
C ALA A 9 -9.05 -39.97 38.38
N LYS A 10 -9.47 -41.20 38.00
CA LYS A 10 -8.77 -42.02 37.04
C LYS A 10 -8.75 -41.26 35.66
N LEU A 11 -7.64 -40.60 35.35
CA LEU A 11 -7.44 -40.00 34.04
C LEU A 11 -7.32 -41.10 32.99
N ASN A 12 -8.33 -41.21 32.15
CA ASN A 12 -8.40 -42.14 31.02
C ASN A 12 -7.31 -41.77 30.01
N LYS A 13 -6.33 -42.63 29.77
CA LYS A 13 -5.19 -42.38 28.84
C LYS A 13 -5.61 -41.98 27.42
N ALA A 14 -6.82 -42.32 27.02
CA ALA A 14 -7.39 -41.95 25.71
C ALA A 14 -7.77 -40.45 25.58
N GLY A 15 -8.05 -39.77 26.71
CA GLY A 15 -8.36 -38.34 26.70
C GLY A 15 -7.13 -37.43 26.57
N ALA A 16 -5.98 -37.88 27.11
CA ALA A 16 -4.77 -37.09 27.12
C ALA A 16 -4.14 -36.89 25.72
N THR A 17 -4.28 -37.86 24.83
CA THR A 17 -3.80 -37.75 23.44
C THR A 17 -4.66 -36.85 22.57
N LYS A 18 -5.99 -36.86 22.78
CA LYS A 18 -6.91 -35.93 22.07
C LYS A 18 -6.70 -34.48 22.52
N MET A 19 -6.50 -34.25 23.82
CA MET A 19 -6.28 -32.92 24.38
C MET A 19 -4.93 -32.33 23.94
N LYS A 20 -3.86 -33.13 23.84
CA LYS A 20 -2.57 -32.69 23.30
C LYS A 20 -2.64 -32.30 21.82
N ARG A 21 -3.45 -33.01 21.01
CA ARG A 21 -3.66 -32.66 19.59
C ARG A 21 -4.48 -31.40 19.42
N LEU A 22 -5.51 -31.18 20.26
CA LEU A 22 -6.32 -29.96 20.27
C LEU A 22 -5.47 -28.73 20.67
N LEU A 23 -4.64 -28.85 21.71
CA LEU A 23 -3.71 -27.78 22.12
C LEU A 23 -2.69 -27.45 21.03
N ALA A 24 -2.12 -28.47 20.35
CA ALA A 24 -1.18 -28.27 19.26
C ALA A 24 -1.82 -27.53 18.05
N ILE A 25 -3.09 -27.85 17.72
CA ILE A 25 -3.81 -27.19 16.63
C ILE A 25 -4.13 -25.73 17.01
N THR A 26 -4.52 -25.46 18.26
CA THR A 26 -4.82 -24.10 18.72
C THR A 26 -3.57 -23.20 18.68
N VAL A 27 -2.40 -23.73 19.06
CA VAL A 27 -1.13 -22.99 19.00
C VAL A 27 -0.70 -22.71 17.56
N LEU A 28 -0.93 -23.67 16.62
CA LEU A 28 -0.60 -23.44 15.20
C LEU A 28 -1.47 -22.33 14.56
N VAL A 29 -2.76 -22.28 14.91
CA VAL A 29 -3.69 -21.27 14.35
C VAL A 29 -3.39 -19.87 14.88
N THR A 30 -2.89 -19.73 16.11
CA THR A 30 -2.50 -18.42 16.67
C THR A 30 -1.20 -17.86 16.07
N LEU A 31 -0.30 -18.72 15.58
CA LEU A 31 0.96 -18.26 14.95
C LEU A 31 0.78 -17.75 13.50
N THR A 32 -0.26 -18.19 12.79
CA THR A 32 -0.53 -17.74 11.41
C THR A 32 -1.27 -16.39 11.34
N GLY A 33 -1.85 -15.93 12.45
CA GLY A 33 -2.63 -14.68 12.51
C GLY A 33 -1.79 -13.39 12.58
N CYS A 34 -0.51 -13.46 12.98
CA CYS A 34 0.27 -12.25 13.21
C CYS A 34 0.83 -11.60 11.93
N ALA A 35 0.97 -12.33 10.82
CA ALA A 35 1.53 -11.78 9.59
C ALA A 35 0.58 -10.81 8.87
N SER A 36 -0.73 -11.02 9.00
CA SER A 36 -1.75 -10.22 8.29
C SER A 36 -2.04 -8.87 8.95
N ILE A 37 -1.74 -8.71 10.24
CA ILE A 37 -2.05 -7.48 10.98
C ILE A 37 -1.03 -6.39 10.68
N ILE A 38 0.22 -6.77 10.41
CA ILE A 38 1.31 -5.81 10.12
C ILE A 38 1.05 -5.08 8.80
N ASP A 39 0.45 -5.76 7.81
CA ASP A 39 0.08 -5.15 6.51
C ASP A 39 -1.11 -4.17 6.63
N MET A 40 -1.87 -4.19 7.73
CA MET A 40 -3.00 -3.29 7.99
C MET A 40 -2.63 -2.04 8.80
N ILE A 41 -1.43 -2.00 9.38
CA ILE A 41 -0.99 -0.82 10.14
C ILE A 41 -0.57 0.25 9.13
N PRO A 42 -1.22 1.43 9.11
CA PRO A 42 -0.77 2.52 8.25
C PRO A 42 0.69 2.82 8.55
N SER A 43 1.52 2.85 7.52
CA SER A 43 2.93 3.20 7.68
C SER A 43 3.06 4.60 8.28
N ARG A 44 4.03 4.79 9.16
CA ARG A 44 4.30 6.09 9.77
C ARG A 44 4.62 7.13 8.69
N TRP A 45 4.31 8.40 9.00
CA TRP A 45 4.66 9.52 8.16
C TRP A 45 6.17 9.51 7.80
N ASP A 46 6.47 9.70 6.54
CA ASP A 46 7.83 9.73 6.02
C ASP A 46 8.06 11.02 5.23
N VAL A 47 9.04 11.81 5.66
CA VAL A 47 9.36 13.12 5.07
C VAL A 47 9.75 13.02 3.59
N ASN A 48 10.42 11.93 3.19
CA ASN A 48 10.82 11.75 1.80
C ASN A 48 9.62 11.41 0.92
N GLN A 49 8.72 10.55 1.40
CA GLN A 49 7.45 10.30 0.70
C GLN A 49 6.64 11.59 0.56
N ALA A 50 6.53 12.38 1.64
CA ALA A 50 5.81 13.65 1.62
C ALA A 50 6.41 14.65 0.63
N LYS A 51 7.74 14.75 0.57
CA LYS A 51 8.45 15.61 -0.38
C LYS A 51 8.17 15.19 -1.82
N VAL A 52 8.36 13.92 -2.14
CA VAL A 52 8.19 13.43 -3.52
C VAL A 52 6.73 13.54 -3.98
N THR A 53 5.76 13.30 -3.10
CA THR A 53 4.36 13.52 -3.46
C THR A 53 4.05 14.99 -3.73
N THR A 54 4.72 15.92 -3.04
CA THR A 54 4.60 17.35 -3.31
C THR A 54 5.21 17.71 -4.66
N ASP A 55 6.42 17.21 -4.95
CA ASP A 55 7.11 17.42 -6.24
C ASP A 55 6.27 16.82 -7.39
N LEU A 56 5.71 15.64 -7.21
CA LEU A 56 4.83 14.98 -8.18
C LEU A 56 3.55 15.78 -8.45
N ARG A 57 2.90 16.28 -7.40
CA ARG A 57 1.76 17.19 -7.55
C ARG A 57 2.14 18.43 -8.35
N GLN A 58 3.25 19.07 -8.01
CA GLN A 58 3.72 20.25 -8.71
C GLN A 58 3.93 19.96 -10.21
N SER A 59 4.56 18.83 -10.54
CA SER A 59 4.81 18.44 -11.92
C SER A 59 3.50 18.19 -12.69
N THR A 60 2.50 17.55 -12.07
CA THR A 60 1.20 17.30 -12.71
C THR A 60 0.37 18.58 -12.86
N TYR A 61 0.41 19.50 -11.89
CA TYR A 61 -0.29 20.79 -11.96
C TYR A 61 0.32 21.70 -13.02
N ASN A 62 1.64 21.70 -13.14
CA ASN A 62 2.39 22.51 -14.09
C ASN A 62 2.44 21.92 -15.50
N PHE A 63 1.84 20.73 -15.71
CA PHE A 63 1.82 20.10 -17.01
C PHE A 63 1.10 20.96 -18.05
N ASP A 64 1.82 21.37 -19.10
CA ASP A 64 1.29 22.21 -20.18
C ASP A 64 1.06 21.40 -21.46
N CYS A 65 -0.19 21.31 -21.87
CA CYS A 65 -0.58 20.61 -23.09
C CYS A 65 -0.09 21.27 -24.40
N LYS A 66 0.38 22.50 -24.33
CA LYS A 66 0.92 23.24 -25.49
C LYS A 66 2.43 23.15 -25.61
N ALA A 67 3.11 22.73 -24.52
CA ALA A 67 4.56 22.54 -24.50
C ALA A 67 4.94 21.13 -24.94
N ASP A 68 6.24 20.77 -24.82
CA ASP A 68 6.71 19.41 -25.09
C ASP A 68 6.12 18.41 -24.07
N GLN A 69 5.04 17.74 -24.49
CA GLN A 69 4.32 16.77 -23.67
C GLN A 69 5.20 15.57 -23.32
N ARG A 70 6.07 15.13 -24.24
CA ARG A 70 6.92 13.95 -24.04
C ARG A 70 7.97 14.18 -22.95
N ALA A 71 8.62 15.32 -22.98
CA ALA A 71 9.61 15.68 -21.96
C ALA A 71 8.97 15.78 -20.57
N GLN A 72 7.80 16.43 -20.46
CA GLN A 72 7.08 16.54 -19.19
C GLN A 72 6.60 15.19 -18.67
N LEU A 73 6.06 14.32 -19.52
CA LEU A 73 5.63 12.97 -19.15
C LEU A 73 6.78 12.11 -18.68
N LYS A 74 7.98 12.27 -19.26
CA LYS A 74 9.19 11.58 -18.80
C LYS A 74 9.52 11.94 -17.35
N VAL A 75 9.51 13.23 -17.02
CA VAL A 75 9.78 13.70 -15.64
C VAL A 75 8.77 13.12 -14.66
N ILE A 76 7.46 13.17 -14.99
CA ILE A 76 6.42 12.61 -14.13
C ILE A 76 6.60 11.10 -13.98
N ALA A 77 6.90 10.36 -15.05
CA ALA A 77 7.13 8.93 -15.00
C ALA A 77 8.29 8.55 -14.07
N GLU A 78 9.41 9.28 -14.14
CA GLU A 78 10.58 9.06 -13.29
C GLU A 78 10.25 9.33 -11.81
N GLN A 79 9.50 10.39 -11.51
CA GLN A 79 9.06 10.72 -10.15
C GLN A 79 8.12 9.65 -9.59
N VAL A 80 7.15 9.17 -10.38
CA VAL A 80 6.22 8.11 -9.98
C VAL A 80 6.97 6.81 -9.73
N GLN A 81 7.87 6.41 -10.63
CA GLN A 81 8.68 5.20 -10.48
C GLN A 81 9.53 5.25 -9.20
N TRP A 82 10.18 6.38 -8.94
CA TRP A 82 10.93 6.57 -7.70
C TRP A 82 10.03 6.42 -6.48
N PHE A 83 8.85 7.04 -6.52
CA PHE A 83 7.88 6.98 -5.43
C PHE A 83 7.40 5.54 -5.17
N GLU A 84 7.13 4.77 -6.22
CA GLU A 84 6.74 3.36 -6.10
C GLU A 84 7.83 2.52 -5.42
N LEU A 85 9.05 2.57 -5.96
CA LEU A 85 10.20 1.82 -5.45
C LEU A 85 10.51 2.19 -3.98
N TYR A 86 10.45 3.47 -3.66
CA TYR A 86 10.64 3.94 -2.30
C TYR A 86 9.53 3.44 -1.37
N SER A 87 8.28 3.53 -1.79
CA SER A 87 7.13 3.06 -1.00
C SER A 87 7.18 1.55 -0.77
N GLU A 88 7.58 0.78 -1.78
CA GLU A 88 7.79 -0.67 -1.64
C GLU A 88 8.92 -0.97 -0.64
N SER A 89 10.04 -0.27 -0.70
CA SER A 89 11.16 -0.44 0.23
C SER A 89 10.81 -0.12 1.68
N LYS A 90 9.83 0.75 1.89
CA LYS A 90 9.28 1.12 3.21
C LYS A 90 8.14 0.20 3.67
N GLY A 91 7.75 -0.78 2.87
CA GLY A 91 6.63 -1.67 3.18
C GLY A 91 5.25 -1.02 3.08
N THR A 92 5.14 0.17 2.46
CA THR A 92 3.88 0.91 2.30
C THR A 92 3.15 0.48 1.03
N LYS A 93 2.69 -0.78 0.99
CA LYS A 93 2.11 -1.41 -0.20
C LYS A 93 0.88 -0.68 -0.75
N ASP A 94 0.05 -0.16 0.13
CA ASP A 94 -1.14 0.62 -0.21
C ASP A 94 -0.78 1.91 -0.97
N VAL A 95 0.27 2.60 -0.52
CA VAL A 95 0.79 3.82 -1.17
C VAL A 95 1.47 3.49 -2.49
N ALA A 96 2.26 2.42 -2.53
CA ALA A 96 2.88 1.94 -3.77
C ALA A 96 1.82 1.59 -4.83
N GLN A 97 0.68 1.00 -4.43
CA GLN A 97 -0.41 0.70 -5.36
C GLN A 97 -1.05 1.96 -5.97
N LEU A 98 -1.15 3.06 -5.22
CA LEU A 98 -1.59 4.34 -5.78
C LEU A 98 -0.58 4.89 -6.80
N GLY A 99 0.72 4.75 -6.55
CA GLY A 99 1.77 5.05 -7.52
C GLY A 99 1.58 4.28 -8.82
N LYS A 100 1.41 2.97 -8.75
CA LYS A 100 1.16 2.10 -9.93
C LYS A 100 -0.03 2.56 -10.76
N THR A 101 -1.09 3.04 -10.11
CA THR A 101 -2.27 3.58 -10.81
C THR A 101 -1.93 4.83 -11.60
N LEU A 102 -1.16 5.76 -11.02
CA LEU A 102 -0.71 6.97 -11.72
C LEU A 102 0.29 6.60 -12.84
N GLN A 103 1.22 5.68 -12.58
CA GLN A 103 2.17 5.19 -13.58
C GLN A 103 1.47 4.60 -14.81
N ALA A 104 0.40 3.82 -14.61
CA ALA A 104 -0.40 3.30 -15.71
C ALA A 104 -1.03 4.41 -16.55
N THR A 105 -1.54 5.48 -15.92
CA THR A 105 -2.08 6.64 -16.62
C THR A 105 -1.02 7.39 -17.42
N VAL A 106 0.16 7.60 -16.82
CA VAL A 106 1.30 8.25 -17.49
C VAL A 106 1.76 7.42 -18.68
N LYS A 107 1.91 6.10 -18.50
CA LYS A 107 2.31 5.18 -19.56
C LYS A 107 1.29 5.18 -20.71
N GLU A 108 0.00 5.07 -20.42
CA GLU A 108 -1.04 5.15 -21.46
C GLU A 108 -0.96 6.46 -22.27
N PHE A 109 -0.61 7.57 -21.60
CA PHE A 109 -0.42 8.84 -22.27
C PHE A 109 0.85 8.84 -23.15
N GLN A 110 1.96 8.26 -22.66
CA GLN A 110 3.23 8.15 -23.40
C GLN A 110 3.12 7.22 -24.63
N ASP A 111 2.35 6.14 -24.53
CA ASP A 111 2.20 5.15 -25.59
C ASP A 111 1.42 5.69 -26.81
N ARG A 112 0.77 6.84 -26.67
CA ARG A 112 0.13 7.52 -27.79
C ARG A 112 1.14 8.32 -28.63
N ALA A 113 0.85 8.41 -29.93
CA ALA A 113 1.62 9.27 -30.82
C ALA A 113 1.54 10.74 -30.36
N GLN A 114 2.68 11.33 -30.10
CA GLN A 114 2.81 12.71 -29.65
C GLN A 114 3.09 13.67 -30.83
N PRO A 115 2.56 14.90 -30.79
CA PRO A 115 1.67 15.46 -29.76
C PRO A 115 0.24 14.93 -29.88
N VAL A 116 -0.43 14.72 -28.75
CA VAL A 116 -1.86 14.37 -28.73
C VAL A 116 -2.74 15.63 -28.87
N SER A 117 -4.04 15.42 -29.14
CA SER A 117 -4.99 16.53 -29.17
C SER A 117 -5.09 17.24 -27.81
N LEU A 118 -5.35 18.56 -27.81
CA LEU A 118 -5.50 19.35 -26.59
C LEU A 118 -6.59 18.82 -25.67
N ILE A 119 -7.71 18.33 -26.24
CA ILE A 119 -8.81 17.76 -25.47
C ILE A 119 -8.35 16.48 -24.73
N TYR A 120 -7.70 15.58 -25.43
CA TYR A 120 -7.18 14.36 -24.81
C TYR A 120 -6.13 14.66 -23.73
N CYS A 121 -5.23 15.59 -24.04
CA CYS A 121 -4.22 16.05 -23.10
C CYS A 121 -4.85 16.62 -21.81
N ASP A 122 -5.84 17.49 -21.93
CA ASP A 122 -6.51 18.10 -20.76
C ASP A 122 -7.24 17.08 -19.90
N ILE A 123 -7.89 16.09 -20.52
CA ILE A 123 -8.52 14.98 -19.80
C ILE A 123 -7.47 14.18 -19.00
N LYS A 124 -6.35 13.81 -19.64
CA LYS A 124 -5.28 13.04 -18.99
C LYS A 124 -4.57 13.86 -17.91
N ARG A 125 -4.34 15.14 -18.15
CA ARG A 125 -3.79 16.05 -17.15
C ARG A 125 -4.65 16.10 -15.90
N LYS A 126 -5.97 16.29 -16.06
CA LYS A 126 -6.91 16.31 -14.92
C LYS A 126 -6.90 15.00 -14.14
N LEU A 127 -6.85 13.87 -14.85
CA LEU A 127 -6.75 12.54 -14.21
C LEU A 127 -5.44 12.38 -13.43
N MET A 128 -4.30 12.76 -14.00
CA MET A 128 -3.01 12.72 -13.30
C MET A 128 -3.01 13.61 -12.04
N ILE A 129 -3.58 14.81 -12.12
CA ILE A 129 -3.74 15.72 -10.96
C ILE A 129 -4.56 15.03 -9.86
N GLN A 130 -5.72 14.47 -10.19
CA GLN A 130 -6.57 13.79 -9.21
C GLN A 130 -5.84 12.62 -8.54
N GLN A 131 -5.12 11.82 -9.29
CA GLN A 131 -4.35 10.70 -8.77
C GLN A 131 -3.20 11.17 -7.87
N ALA A 132 -2.45 12.21 -8.28
CA ALA A 132 -1.38 12.79 -7.48
C ALA A 132 -1.92 13.41 -6.17
N ASP A 133 -3.10 14.03 -6.20
CA ASP A 133 -3.78 14.55 -5.00
C ASP A 133 -4.21 13.43 -4.04
N ILE A 134 -4.71 12.32 -4.55
CA ILE A 134 -5.06 11.15 -3.74
C ILE A 134 -3.79 10.59 -3.07
N ILE A 135 -2.71 10.41 -3.81
CA ILE A 135 -1.43 9.96 -3.29
C ILE A 135 -0.95 10.89 -2.16
N ALA A 136 -0.93 12.20 -2.41
CA ALA A 136 -0.48 13.18 -1.44
C ALA A 136 -1.34 13.18 -0.16
N LYS A 137 -2.67 13.15 -0.30
CA LYS A 137 -3.58 13.05 0.85
C LYS A 137 -3.36 11.78 1.66
N THR A 138 -3.16 10.65 0.98
CA THR A 138 -2.91 9.37 1.64
C THR A 138 -1.59 9.37 2.40
N VAL A 139 -0.53 9.97 1.85
CA VAL A 139 0.77 10.07 2.52
C VAL A 139 0.73 11.09 3.67
N GLN A 140 0.13 12.25 3.46
CA GLN A 140 0.10 13.35 4.44
C GLN A 140 -0.93 13.13 5.56
N GLY A 141 -1.99 12.36 5.32
CA GLY A 141 -3.03 12.06 6.30
C GLY A 141 -2.71 10.93 7.29
N ARG A 142 -1.45 10.50 7.37
CA ARG A 142 -0.99 9.38 8.23
C ARG A 142 -0.44 9.85 9.58
N PHE A 143 -1.17 10.74 10.25
CA PHE A 143 -0.82 11.26 11.58
C PHE A 143 -1.59 10.54 12.68
#